data_853b08a5f5abc78531b13f6869461d2e
#
_entry.id   853b08a5f5abc78531b13f6869461d2e
#
_cell.length_a   1.000
_cell.length_b   1.000
_cell.length_c   1.000
_cell.angle_alpha   90.00
_cell.angle_beta   90.00
_cell.angle_gamma   90.00
#
_symmetry.space_group_name_H-M   'P 1'
#
loop_
_entity.id
_entity.type
_entity.pdbx_description
1 polymer ?
#
loop_
_entity_poly.entity_id
_entity_poly.type
_entity_poly.pdbx_seq_one_letter_code
_entity_poly.pdbx_strand_id
1 'polypeptide(L)'
;MDNTFKSLIKKFIFSRNVTTSVWISKEKELNLRHQPKIYLHCMEKRSLVTIADHSREKIEYLIEMAKEFEAHPNRSLLKGRVVATLFFEPSTRTRLSFETAANRLGARVIGFADPKVTSGTKGETLKDTIMMVSNYADIIVMRHYLEGAARYASEIAPVPIVNAGDGANQHPSQTMLDLYSIYKTQGRLDNLDIYLVGDLKYGRTVHSMLTAMYHFHPTFHFIAPEELAMPETYKQFCRDHGIRYVEHTDFNADVIAGADILYMTRVQRERFTDLMEYERVKDRYLLKLDMLSKARPNMKILHPLPRVNEIEYCIDENPHAYYFEQARNGLYTRQALLCDVLGITLDDIRNDKTIIEI
;
A
#
# COMPACT_ATOMS: atom_id res chain seq x y z
N MET A 1 -40.66 21.93 -21.73
CA MET A 1 -39.26 21.50 -21.71
C MET A 1 -38.86 21.13 -23.12
N ASP A 2 -38.05 21.97 -23.69
CA ASP A 2 -37.76 22.10 -25.09
C ASP A 2 -36.97 20.91 -25.65
N ASN A 3 -37.32 20.46 -26.84
CA ASN A 3 -36.70 19.33 -27.56
C ASN A 3 -35.20 19.56 -27.87
N THR A 4 -34.72 20.79 -27.75
CA THR A 4 -33.33 21.20 -27.92
C THR A 4 -32.44 20.66 -26.82
N PHE A 5 -32.96 20.53 -25.59
CA PHE A 5 -32.20 20.05 -24.45
C PHE A 5 -31.96 18.54 -24.46
N LYS A 6 -32.93 17.76 -25.03
CA LYS A 6 -32.77 16.31 -25.21
C LYS A 6 -31.80 15.93 -26.34
N SER A 7 -31.65 16.80 -27.34
CA SER A 7 -30.69 16.60 -28.44
C SER A 7 -29.23 16.83 -27.96
N LEU A 8 -29.00 17.77 -27.06
CA LEU A 8 -27.68 18.04 -26.51
C LEU A 8 -27.17 16.91 -25.58
N ILE A 9 -28.06 16.30 -24.80
CA ILE A 9 -27.69 15.17 -23.92
C ILE A 9 -27.34 13.91 -24.70
N LYS A 10 -28.01 13.63 -25.83
CA LYS A 10 -27.69 12.48 -26.68
C LYS A 10 -26.36 12.59 -27.42
N LYS A 11 -25.87 13.79 -27.71
CA LYS A 11 -24.53 14.00 -28.30
C LYS A 11 -23.38 13.85 -27.32
N PHE A 12 -23.65 13.97 -26.03
CA PHE A 12 -22.62 13.88 -24.96
C PHE A 12 -22.28 12.46 -24.53
N ILE A 13 -23.14 11.49 -24.85
CA ILE A 13 -23.00 10.08 -24.38
C ILE A 13 -22.20 9.19 -25.36
N PHE A 14 -21.90 9.64 -26.57
CA PHE A 14 -21.32 8.79 -27.62
C PHE A 14 -19.94 9.19 -28.16
N SER A 15 -19.13 9.89 -27.38
CA SER A 15 -17.73 10.16 -27.77
C SER A 15 -16.79 9.69 -26.66
N ARG A 16 -16.28 8.48 -26.78
CA ARG A 16 -15.08 8.02 -26.06
C ARG A 16 -13.88 8.73 -26.66
N ASN A 17 -13.15 9.44 -25.84
CA ASN A 17 -11.95 10.27 -26.04
C ASN A 17 -12.25 11.77 -26.03
N VAL A 18 -12.38 12.34 -24.84
CA VAL A 18 -12.23 13.78 -24.67
C VAL A 18 -11.55 14.08 -23.35
N THR A 19 -10.32 14.57 -23.45
CA THR A 19 -9.72 15.47 -22.45
C THR A 19 -10.70 16.64 -22.23
N THR A 20 -11.22 16.77 -21.03
CA THR A 20 -12.21 17.80 -20.67
C THR A 20 -11.55 19.18 -20.62
N SER A 21 -11.58 19.90 -21.75
CA SER A 21 -11.50 21.36 -21.73
C SER A 21 -12.93 21.89 -21.78
N VAL A 22 -13.41 22.41 -20.66
CA VAL A 22 -14.70 23.11 -20.59
C VAL A 22 -14.54 24.47 -21.23
N TRP A 23 -15.10 24.66 -22.44
CA TRP A 23 -15.30 25.96 -23.03
C TRP A 23 -16.57 26.58 -22.44
N ILE A 24 -16.40 27.61 -21.59
CA ILE A 24 -17.50 28.52 -21.22
C ILE A 24 -17.50 29.66 -22.27
N SER A 25 -18.52 29.69 -23.13
CA SER A 25 -18.74 30.81 -24.02
C SER A 25 -19.11 32.03 -23.21
N LYS A 26 -18.39 33.12 -23.46
CA LYS A 26 -18.73 34.49 -23.02
C LYS A 26 -20.05 34.90 -23.67
N GLU A 27 -21.16 34.78 -22.98
CA GLU A 27 -22.34 35.62 -23.16
C GLU A 27 -23.38 35.28 -22.12
N LYS A 28 -23.36 36.04 -21.05
CA LYS A 28 -24.46 36.57 -20.21
C LYS A 28 -23.95 36.87 -18.81
N GLU A 29 -23.40 38.07 -18.64
CA GLU A 29 -23.39 38.69 -17.32
C GLU A 29 -24.83 38.94 -16.88
N LEU A 30 -25.36 38.01 -16.09
CA LEU A 30 -26.55 38.27 -15.27
C LEU A 30 -26.14 38.31 -13.80
N ASN A 31 -26.35 39.45 -13.17
CA ASN A 31 -26.15 39.76 -11.77
C ASN A 31 -26.51 38.61 -10.82
N LEU A 32 -25.50 37.87 -10.35
CA LEU A 32 -25.57 36.94 -9.22
C LEU A 32 -24.64 37.38 -8.10
N ARG A 33 -24.86 38.61 -7.60
CA ARG A 33 -24.35 39.05 -6.31
C ARG A 33 -25.27 38.44 -5.25
N HIS A 34 -24.79 37.45 -4.49
CA HIS A 34 -25.39 36.71 -3.37
C HIS A 34 -25.93 35.30 -3.69
N GLN A 35 -25.06 34.45 -4.26
CA GLN A 35 -25.16 33.03 -3.97
C GLN A 35 -23.82 32.55 -3.39
N PRO A 36 -23.80 31.72 -2.34
CA PRO A 36 -22.56 31.11 -1.90
C PRO A 36 -21.96 30.34 -3.07
N LYS A 37 -20.72 30.63 -3.43
CA LYS A 37 -19.97 29.86 -4.42
C LYS A 37 -19.93 28.43 -3.93
N ILE A 38 -20.86 27.59 -4.41
CA ILE A 38 -20.69 26.14 -4.35
C ILE A 38 -19.52 25.87 -5.29
N TYR A 39 -18.32 25.87 -4.74
CA TYR A 39 -17.19 25.24 -5.38
C TYR A 39 -17.51 23.75 -5.40
N LEU A 40 -18.20 23.28 -6.46
CA LEU A 40 -18.07 21.91 -6.90
C LEU A 40 -16.60 21.79 -7.41
N HIS A 41 -15.68 21.69 -6.47
CA HIS A 41 -14.39 21.14 -6.74
C HIS A 41 -14.70 19.67 -7.08
N CYS A 42 -14.75 19.36 -8.36
CA CYS A 42 -14.70 17.99 -8.83
C CYS A 42 -13.29 17.52 -8.42
N MET A 43 -13.13 17.12 -7.15
CA MET A 43 -11.90 16.50 -6.67
C MET A 43 -11.74 15.25 -7.52
N GLU A 44 -10.73 15.24 -8.35
CA GLU A 44 -10.32 14.03 -9.05
C GLU A 44 -10.20 12.94 -8.00
N LYS A 45 -11.02 11.90 -8.11
CA LYS A 45 -11.14 10.84 -7.12
C LYS A 45 -9.82 10.07 -7.05
N ARG A 46 -9.02 10.36 -6.03
CA ARG A 46 -7.73 9.74 -5.82
C ARG A 46 -7.91 8.53 -4.93
N SER A 47 -7.78 7.32 -5.47
CA SER A 47 -7.78 6.08 -4.69
C SER A 47 -6.41 5.42 -4.76
N LEU A 48 -5.97 4.80 -3.67
CA LEU A 48 -4.78 3.95 -3.66
C LEU A 48 -5.21 2.49 -3.84
N VAL A 49 -5.13 1.97 -5.05
CA VAL A 49 -5.54 0.59 -5.37
C VAL A 49 -4.35 -0.33 -5.58
N THR A 50 -3.38 0.09 -6.36
CA THR A 50 -2.14 -0.64 -6.61
C THR A 50 -0.94 0.29 -6.60
N ILE A 51 0.22 -0.23 -6.22
CA ILE A 51 1.46 0.54 -6.25
C ILE A 51 1.95 0.80 -7.67
N ALA A 52 1.59 -0.07 -8.61
CA ALA A 52 1.95 0.07 -10.03
C ALA A 52 1.34 1.32 -10.69
N ASP A 53 0.28 1.91 -10.11
CA ASP A 53 -0.32 3.15 -10.58
C ASP A 53 0.52 4.41 -10.20
N HIS A 54 1.64 4.23 -9.45
CA HIS A 54 2.45 5.33 -8.93
C HIS A 54 3.76 5.45 -9.70
N SER A 55 4.07 6.68 -10.16
CA SER A 55 5.36 7.01 -10.73
C SER A 55 6.45 7.10 -9.64
N ARG A 56 7.72 7.13 -10.07
CA ARG A 56 8.86 7.37 -9.18
C ARG A 56 8.68 8.63 -8.33
N GLU A 57 8.32 9.72 -8.97
CA GLU A 57 8.12 11.02 -8.31
C GLU A 57 7.02 10.95 -7.26
N LYS A 58 5.96 10.19 -7.53
CA LYS A 58 4.87 9.99 -6.58
C LYS A 58 5.32 9.18 -5.36
N ILE A 59 6.10 8.14 -5.56
CA ILE A 59 6.68 7.33 -4.47
C ILE A 59 7.60 8.22 -3.61
N GLU A 60 8.52 8.95 -4.22
CA GLU A 60 9.43 9.87 -3.53
C GLU A 60 8.66 10.96 -2.76
N TYR A 61 7.61 11.52 -3.35
CA TYR A 61 6.74 12.49 -2.70
C TYR A 61 6.05 11.91 -1.44
N LEU A 62 5.53 10.70 -1.52
CA LEU A 62 4.91 10.02 -0.37
C LEU A 62 5.95 9.69 0.73
N ILE A 63 7.18 9.41 0.36
CA ILE A 63 8.29 9.24 1.30
C ILE A 63 8.58 10.55 2.04
N GLU A 64 8.63 11.69 1.34
CA GLU A 64 8.82 13.00 1.98
C GLU A 64 7.66 13.34 2.93
N MET A 65 6.41 13.06 2.55
CA MET A 65 5.28 13.21 3.47
C MET A 65 5.43 12.32 4.71
N ALA A 66 5.87 11.08 4.56
CA ALA A 66 6.07 10.17 5.68
C ALA A 66 7.17 10.65 6.64
N LYS A 67 8.25 11.28 6.13
CA LYS A 67 9.30 11.92 6.94
C LYS A 67 8.76 13.06 7.81
N GLU A 68 7.89 13.89 7.26
CA GLU A 68 7.24 14.97 8.03
C GLU A 68 6.37 14.40 9.15
N PHE A 69 5.65 13.30 8.89
CA PHE A 69 4.86 12.62 9.93
C PHE A 69 5.72 11.87 10.94
N GLU A 70 6.88 11.39 10.58
CA GLU A 70 7.81 10.81 11.56
C GLU A 70 8.35 11.87 12.51
N ALA A 71 8.69 13.05 12.00
CA ALA A 71 9.16 14.16 12.80
C ALA A 71 8.03 14.73 13.70
N HIS A 72 6.82 14.79 13.20
CA HIS A 72 5.67 15.39 13.87
C HIS A 72 4.39 14.56 13.64
N PRO A 73 4.19 13.44 14.37
CA PRO A 73 3.14 12.47 14.04
C PRO A 73 1.72 12.90 14.44
N ASN A 74 1.57 13.87 15.33
CA ASN A 74 0.28 14.30 15.86
C ASN A 74 -0.12 15.63 15.22
N ARG A 75 -1.10 15.59 14.30
CA ARG A 75 -1.56 16.71 13.48
C ARG A 75 -3.09 16.73 13.39
N SER A 76 -3.70 17.89 13.17
CA SER A 76 -5.16 18.02 13.03
C SER A 76 -5.64 18.04 11.57
N LEU A 77 -4.85 17.54 10.63
CA LEU A 77 -5.09 17.64 9.19
C LEU A 77 -6.41 16.98 8.73
N LEU A 78 -6.89 15.97 9.47
CA LEU A 78 -8.16 15.28 9.19
C LEU A 78 -9.24 15.60 10.23
N LYS A 79 -9.12 16.70 10.98
CA LYS A 79 -10.14 17.11 11.94
C LYS A 79 -11.50 17.30 11.24
N GLY A 80 -12.52 16.65 11.79
CA GLY A 80 -13.88 16.67 11.24
C GLY A 80 -14.15 15.61 10.18
N ARG A 81 -13.12 14.89 9.68
CA ARG A 81 -13.27 13.78 8.75
C ARG A 81 -13.54 12.47 9.46
N VAL A 82 -14.17 11.55 8.73
CA VAL A 82 -14.43 10.18 9.16
C VAL A 82 -13.70 9.21 8.24
N VAL A 83 -12.87 8.35 8.82
CA VAL A 83 -12.18 7.25 8.12
C VAL A 83 -12.90 5.95 8.43
N ALA A 84 -13.39 5.24 7.41
CA ALA A 84 -13.94 3.91 7.58
C ALA A 84 -12.86 2.83 7.37
N THR A 85 -12.76 1.87 8.30
CA THR A 85 -11.84 0.72 8.19
C THR A 85 -12.66 -0.56 8.05
N LEU A 86 -12.71 -1.11 6.83
CA LEU A 86 -13.53 -2.29 6.49
C LEU A 86 -12.64 -3.51 6.25
N PHE A 87 -12.52 -4.35 7.25
CA PHE A 87 -11.65 -5.53 7.19
C PHE A 87 -12.47 -6.81 7.01
N PHE A 88 -12.68 -7.21 5.75
CA PHE A 88 -13.32 -8.48 5.36
C PHE A 88 -12.38 -9.69 5.49
N GLU A 89 -11.08 -9.45 5.65
CA GLU A 89 -10.06 -10.44 5.98
C GLU A 89 -9.31 -9.98 7.23
N PRO A 90 -9.09 -10.84 8.25
CA PRO A 90 -8.42 -10.45 9.49
C PRO A 90 -7.03 -9.86 9.26
N SER A 91 -6.74 -8.74 9.93
CA SER A 91 -5.41 -8.12 9.93
C SER A 91 -5.24 -7.18 11.13
N THR A 92 -4.59 -7.67 12.18
CA THR A 92 -4.37 -6.87 13.39
C THR A 92 -3.49 -5.64 13.13
N ARG A 93 -2.29 -5.86 12.58
CA ARG A 93 -1.31 -4.78 12.39
C ARG A 93 -1.79 -3.70 11.41
N THR A 94 -2.26 -4.12 10.25
CA THR A 94 -2.70 -3.16 9.22
C THR A 94 -3.86 -2.32 9.71
N ARG A 95 -4.87 -2.95 10.37
CA ARG A 95 -6.02 -2.26 10.91
C ARG A 95 -5.61 -1.25 11.99
N LEU A 96 -4.97 -1.72 13.06
CA LEU A 96 -4.56 -0.86 14.17
C LEU A 96 -3.66 0.29 13.71
N SER A 97 -2.78 0.05 12.75
CA SER A 97 -1.89 1.08 12.21
C SER A 97 -2.64 2.15 11.41
N PHE A 98 -3.65 1.78 10.58
CA PHE A 98 -4.50 2.77 9.90
C PHE A 98 -5.39 3.55 10.88
N GLU A 99 -5.98 2.85 11.85
CA GLU A 99 -6.80 3.49 12.89
C GLU A 99 -5.96 4.47 13.73
N THR A 100 -4.74 4.07 14.11
CA THR A 100 -3.80 4.96 14.80
C THR A 100 -3.40 6.15 13.92
N ALA A 101 -3.09 5.93 12.65
CA ALA A 101 -2.76 7.00 11.70
C ALA A 101 -3.90 8.02 11.58
N ALA A 102 -5.14 7.55 11.43
CA ALA A 102 -6.32 8.39 11.34
C ALA A 102 -6.54 9.20 12.63
N ASN A 103 -6.44 8.56 13.80
CA ASN A 103 -6.58 9.22 15.10
C ASN A 103 -5.50 10.30 15.32
N ARG A 104 -4.23 10.02 14.95
CA ARG A 104 -3.14 11.01 15.04
C ARG A 104 -3.28 12.18 14.08
N LEU A 105 -4.11 12.04 13.04
CA LEU A 105 -4.50 13.13 12.16
C LEU A 105 -5.78 13.85 12.60
N GLY A 106 -6.36 13.49 13.74
CA GLY A 106 -7.58 14.10 14.28
C GLY A 106 -8.87 13.63 13.62
N ALA A 107 -8.85 12.56 12.82
CA ALA A 107 -10.04 11.96 12.23
C ALA A 107 -10.81 11.13 13.26
N ARG A 108 -12.11 10.90 12.96
CA ARG A 108 -12.91 9.86 13.62
C ARG A 108 -12.81 8.57 12.84
N VAL A 109 -12.83 7.43 13.54
CA VAL A 109 -12.72 6.11 12.91
C VAL A 109 -14.00 5.32 13.16
N ILE A 110 -14.55 4.72 12.10
CA ILE A 110 -15.64 3.75 12.14
C ILE A 110 -15.23 2.50 11.36
N GLY A 111 -15.90 1.39 11.56
CA GLY A 111 -15.64 0.20 10.73
C GLY A 111 -15.85 -1.11 11.47
N PHE A 112 -15.35 -2.19 10.86
CA PHE A 112 -15.41 -3.54 11.42
C PHE A 112 -14.11 -4.33 11.12
N ALA A 113 -13.85 -5.33 11.96
CA ALA A 113 -12.68 -6.21 11.88
C ALA A 113 -13.00 -7.65 11.46
N ASP A 114 -14.29 -8.00 11.49
CA ASP A 114 -14.79 -9.34 11.14
C ASP A 114 -16.06 -9.19 10.30
N PRO A 115 -16.09 -9.74 9.06
CA PRO A 115 -17.29 -9.71 8.22
C PRO A 115 -18.49 -10.44 8.83
N LYS A 116 -18.27 -11.34 9.77
CA LYS A 116 -19.36 -12.10 10.45
C LYS A 116 -20.30 -11.21 11.26
N VAL A 117 -19.87 -10.01 11.66
CA VAL A 117 -20.70 -9.05 12.41
C VAL A 117 -21.36 -8.03 11.51
N THR A 118 -21.30 -8.20 10.19
CA THR A 118 -21.85 -7.27 9.20
C THR A 118 -23.11 -7.81 8.53
N SER A 119 -23.82 -6.96 7.78
CA SER A 119 -24.97 -7.35 6.97
C SER A 119 -24.62 -8.30 5.82
N GLY A 120 -23.34 -8.48 5.49
CA GLY A 120 -22.86 -9.50 4.55
C GLY A 120 -23.32 -10.92 4.92
N THR A 121 -23.48 -11.23 6.21
CA THR A 121 -24.05 -12.50 6.68
C THR A 121 -25.52 -12.69 6.31
N LYS A 122 -26.23 -11.61 5.97
CA LYS A 122 -27.63 -11.59 5.48
C LYS A 122 -27.72 -11.52 3.96
N GLY A 123 -26.57 -11.59 3.24
CA GLY A 123 -26.52 -11.53 1.77
C GLY A 123 -26.31 -10.14 1.17
N GLU A 124 -25.93 -9.12 1.98
CA GLU A 124 -25.58 -7.79 1.47
C GLU A 124 -24.34 -7.89 0.55
N THR A 125 -24.42 -7.26 -0.61
CA THR A 125 -23.33 -7.27 -1.59
C THR A 125 -22.21 -6.31 -1.19
N LEU A 126 -20.98 -6.54 -1.71
CA LEU A 126 -19.89 -5.59 -1.53
C LEU A 126 -20.26 -4.19 -2.04
N LYS A 127 -20.99 -4.12 -3.15
CA LYS A 127 -21.48 -2.85 -3.72
C LYS A 127 -22.33 -2.09 -2.70
N ASP A 128 -23.32 -2.76 -2.11
CA ASP A 128 -24.25 -2.13 -1.19
C ASP A 128 -23.53 -1.66 0.08
N THR A 129 -22.63 -2.51 0.63
CA THR A 129 -21.78 -2.14 1.77
C THR A 129 -20.94 -0.88 1.46
N ILE A 130 -20.26 -0.83 0.29
CA ILE A 130 -19.42 0.32 -0.10
C ILE A 130 -20.27 1.58 -0.27
N MET A 131 -21.41 1.48 -0.95
CA MET A 131 -22.30 2.62 -1.17
C MET A 131 -22.88 3.16 0.13
N MET A 132 -23.28 2.26 1.05
CA MET A 132 -23.82 2.65 2.36
C MET A 132 -22.75 3.31 3.22
N VAL A 133 -21.54 2.72 3.32
CA VAL A 133 -20.47 3.30 4.13
C VAL A 133 -19.99 4.63 3.57
N SER A 134 -20.04 4.81 2.26
CA SER A 134 -19.71 6.09 1.61
C SER A 134 -20.62 7.26 2.03
N ASN A 135 -21.80 6.99 2.59
CA ASN A 135 -22.65 8.04 3.18
C ASN A 135 -22.18 8.47 4.57
N TYR A 136 -21.30 7.70 5.21
CA TYR A 136 -20.87 7.92 6.59
C TYR A 136 -19.41 8.32 6.73
N ALA A 137 -18.60 8.10 5.69
CA ALA A 137 -17.16 8.31 5.73
C ALA A 137 -16.67 9.17 4.57
N ASP A 138 -15.58 9.90 4.80
CA ASP A 138 -14.89 10.70 3.79
C ASP A 138 -13.86 9.86 2.99
N ILE A 139 -13.44 8.71 3.54
CA ILE A 139 -12.47 7.78 2.96
C ILE A 139 -12.73 6.38 3.51
N ILE A 140 -12.52 5.36 2.67
CA ILE A 140 -12.65 3.96 3.07
C ILE A 140 -11.30 3.26 2.88
N VAL A 141 -10.76 2.74 3.99
CA VAL A 141 -9.63 1.81 4.01
C VAL A 141 -10.21 0.40 4.05
N MET A 142 -9.95 -0.41 3.02
CA MET A 142 -10.53 -1.74 2.96
C MET A 142 -9.48 -2.84 2.77
N ARG A 143 -9.71 -3.97 3.43
CA ARG A 143 -9.01 -5.22 3.21
C ARG A 143 -10.00 -6.32 2.88
N HIS A 144 -9.77 -7.05 1.79
CA HIS A 144 -10.71 -8.05 1.30
C HIS A 144 -9.99 -9.35 0.91
N TYR A 145 -10.67 -10.49 1.04
CA TYR A 145 -10.13 -11.80 0.65
C TYR A 145 -10.17 -12.06 -0.85
N LEU A 146 -11.03 -11.35 -1.61
CA LEU A 146 -11.11 -11.46 -3.07
C LEU A 146 -10.16 -10.48 -3.74
N GLU A 147 -9.44 -10.97 -4.73
CA GLU A 147 -8.61 -10.17 -5.62
C GLU A 147 -9.46 -9.20 -6.45
N GLY A 148 -8.99 -7.98 -6.65
CA GLY A 148 -9.71 -6.96 -7.39
C GLY A 148 -10.84 -6.27 -6.62
N ALA A 149 -11.19 -6.71 -5.40
CA ALA A 149 -12.27 -6.10 -4.62
C ALA A 149 -12.03 -4.61 -4.35
N ALA A 150 -10.79 -4.20 -4.07
CA ALA A 150 -10.44 -2.81 -3.87
C ALA A 150 -10.54 -1.97 -5.15
N ARG A 151 -10.21 -2.54 -6.31
CA ARG A 151 -10.39 -1.92 -7.63
C ARG A 151 -11.88 -1.69 -7.89
N TYR A 152 -12.69 -2.73 -7.77
CA TYR A 152 -14.14 -2.63 -7.93
C TYR A 152 -14.75 -1.58 -6.98
N ALA A 153 -14.37 -1.60 -5.70
CA ALA A 153 -14.82 -0.60 -4.74
C ALA A 153 -14.43 0.83 -5.17
N SER A 154 -13.20 1.03 -5.68
CA SER A 154 -12.73 2.33 -6.13
C SER A 154 -13.51 2.88 -7.34
N GLU A 155 -14.04 2.02 -8.19
CA GLU A 155 -14.83 2.40 -9.35
C GLU A 155 -16.25 2.86 -8.97
N ILE A 156 -16.85 2.23 -7.95
CA ILE A 156 -18.25 2.49 -7.58
C ILE A 156 -18.41 3.49 -6.43
N ALA A 157 -17.43 3.56 -5.48
CA ALA A 157 -17.54 4.43 -4.31
C ALA A 157 -17.50 5.91 -4.69
N PRO A 158 -18.31 6.80 -4.13
CA PRO A 158 -18.20 8.26 -4.29
C PRO A 158 -17.02 8.87 -3.51
N VAL A 159 -16.47 8.13 -2.55
CA VAL A 159 -15.32 8.54 -1.71
C VAL A 159 -14.06 7.76 -2.09
N PRO A 160 -12.85 8.27 -1.77
CA PRO A 160 -11.60 7.55 -2.02
C PRO A 160 -11.53 6.20 -1.33
N ILE A 161 -10.90 5.23 -1.98
CA ILE A 161 -10.62 3.89 -1.46
C ILE A 161 -9.11 3.73 -1.26
N VAL A 162 -8.71 3.20 -0.11
CA VAL A 162 -7.33 2.76 0.17
C VAL A 162 -7.31 1.25 0.33
N ASN A 163 -6.57 0.58 -0.57
CA ASN A 163 -6.37 -0.86 -0.53
C ASN A 163 -5.39 -1.24 0.60
N ALA A 164 -5.90 -1.89 1.64
CA ALA A 164 -5.13 -2.45 2.75
C ALA A 164 -4.83 -3.96 2.58
N GLY A 165 -4.94 -4.45 1.35
CA GLY A 165 -4.68 -5.82 0.90
C GLY A 165 -5.92 -6.49 0.31
N ASP A 166 -5.81 -7.04 -0.90
CA ASP A 166 -6.87 -7.75 -1.61
C ASP A 166 -6.42 -9.14 -2.06
N GLY A 167 -6.79 -10.16 -1.32
CA GLY A 167 -6.45 -11.55 -1.60
C GLY A 167 -4.95 -11.81 -1.72
N ALA A 168 -4.52 -12.50 -2.77
CA ALA A 168 -3.11 -12.72 -3.11
C ALA A 168 -2.54 -11.63 -4.06
N ASN A 169 -3.36 -10.65 -4.47
CA ASN A 169 -3.02 -9.67 -5.51
C ASN A 169 -2.08 -8.56 -4.97
N GLN A 170 -2.60 -7.54 -4.28
CA GLN A 170 -1.84 -6.33 -3.94
C GLN A 170 -1.91 -5.97 -2.46
N HIS A 171 -0.84 -5.30 -1.98
CA HIS A 171 -0.83 -4.66 -0.68
C HIS A 171 -0.06 -3.32 -0.72
N PRO A 172 -0.57 -2.30 -1.45
CA PRO A 172 0.18 -1.09 -1.75
C PRO A 172 0.64 -0.34 -0.49
N SER A 173 -0.16 -0.34 0.58
CA SER A 173 0.24 0.29 1.84
C SER A 173 1.37 -0.45 2.58
N GLN A 174 1.56 -1.76 2.33
CA GLN A 174 2.74 -2.49 2.81
C GLN A 174 3.96 -2.11 1.98
N THR A 175 3.81 -2.08 0.66
CA THR A 175 4.91 -1.70 -0.23
C THR A 175 5.43 -0.30 0.10
N MET A 176 4.56 0.67 0.35
CA MET A 176 4.99 2.04 0.72
C MET A 176 5.78 2.09 2.03
N LEU A 177 5.36 1.33 3.05
CA LEU A 177 6.13 1.29 4.30
C LEU A 177 7.47 0.57 4.13
N ASP A 178 7.53 -0.43 3.26
CA ASP A 178 8.78 -1.12 2.92
C ASP A 178 9.74 -0.17 2.19
N LEU A 179 9.27 0.57 1.19
CA LEU A 179 10.06 1.58 0.47
C LEU A 179 10.56 2.68 1.40
N TYR A 180 9.70 3.18 2.30
CA TYR A 180 10.11 4.15 3.31
C TYR A 180 11.17 3.59 4.25
N SER A 181 11.03 2.34 4.68
CA SER A 181 12.00 1.66 5.54
C SER A 181 13.35 1.45 4.85
N ILE A 182 13.33 1.08 3.57
CA ILE A 182 14.52 0.97 2.72
C ILE A 182 15.20 2.34 2.59
N TYR A 183 14.44 3.38 2.20
CA TYR A 183 14.97 4.73 2.07
C TYR A 183 15.61 5.22 3.38
N LYS A 184 14.94 5.01 4.51
CA LYS A 184 15.40 5.45 5.83
C LYS A 184 16.69 4.76 6.26
N THR A 185 16.86 3.50 5.90
CA THR A 185 18.04 2.71 6.32
C THR A 185 19.21 2.80 5.37
N GLN A 186 18.93 3.02 4.07
CA GLN A 186 19.96 3.06 3.02
C GLN A 186 20.28 4.49 2.54
N GLY A 187 19.43 5.49 2.88
CA GLY A 187 19.55 6.86 2.38
C GLY A 187 19.19 7.04 0.92
N ARG A 188 18.84 5.96 0.22
CA ARG A 188 18.47 5.91 -1.21
C ARG A 188 17.55 4.74 -1.49
N LEU A 189 16.93 4.75 -2.67
CA LEU A 189 16.24 3.58 -3.24
C LEU A 189 16.98 3.03 -4.47
N ASP A 190 17.79 3.85 -5.14
CA ASP A 190 18.47 3.49 -6.38
C ASP A 190 19.62 2.49 -6.16
N ASN A 191 19.75 1.56 -7.13
CA ASN A 191 20.88 0.64 -7.27
C ASN A 191 21.19 -0.17 -5.99
N LEU A 192 20.17 -0.72 -5.37
CA LEU A 192 20.29 -1.58 -4.19
C LEU A 192 20.34 -3.05 -4.57
N ASP A 193 21.12 -3.83 -3.83
CA ASP A 193 21.09 -5.29 -3.85
C ASP A 193 20.01 -5.78 -2.87
N ILE A 194 18.85 -6.23 -3.40
CA ILE A 194 17.69 -6.64 -2.63
C ILE A 194 17.51 -8.16 -2.71
N TYR A 195 17.63 -8.81 -1.57
CA TYR A 195 17.50 -10.25 -1.43
C TYR A 195 16.10 -10.59 -0.92
N LEU A 196 15.31 -11.26 -1.74
CA LEU A 196 13.97 -11.74 -1.41
C LEU A 196 14.05 -13.22 -1.07
N VAL A 197 13.67 -13.59 0.17
CA VAL A 197 13.92 -14.93 0.70
C VAL A 197 12.62 -15.59 1.17
N GLY A 198 12.42 -16.85 0.80
CA GLY A 198 11.35 -17.72 1.30
C GLY A 198 10.26 -17.98 0.29
N ASP A 199 9.02 -17.59 0.56
CA ASP A 199 7.88 -17.79 -0.35
C ASP A 199 7.79 -16.67 -1.38
N LEU A 200 8.39 -16.87 -2.53
CA LEU A 200 8.34 -15.91 -3.63
C LEU A 200 7.20 -16.19 -4.62
N LYS A 201 6.58 -17.38 -4.53
CA LYS A 201 5.48 -17.79 -5.41
C LYS A 201 4.14 -17.16 -5.02
N TYR A 202 3.82 -17.17 -3.74
CA TYR A 202 2.54 -16.67 -3.21
C TYR A 202 2.69 -15.34 -2.45
N GLY A 203 3.90 -14.83 -2.33
CA GLY A 203 4.27 -13.65 -1.57
C GLY A 203 3.87 -12.33 -2.25
N ARG A 204 2.61 -11.90 -2.13
CA ARG A 204 2.15 -10.62 -2.71
C ARG A 204 3.01 -9.40 -2.35
N THR A 205 3.65 -9.41 -1.18
CA THR A 205 4.52 -8.31 -0.74
C THR A 205 5.79 -8.22 -1.57
N VAL A 206 6.41 -9.36 -1.91
CA VAL A 206 7.60 -9.39 -2.78
C VAL A 206 7.25 -9.03 -4.22
N HIS A 207 6.07 -9.42 -4.71
CA HIS A 207 5.59 -9.04 -6.04
C HIS A 207 5.35 -7.54 -6.14
N SER A 208 4.66 -6.96 -5.14
CA SER A 208 4.42 -5.52 -5.09
C SER A 208 5.70 -4.71 -4.89
N MET A 209 6.66 -5.23 -4.08
CA MET A 209 7.99 -4.64 -3.92
C MET A 209 8.75 -4.61 -5.26
N LEU A 210 8.78 -5.73 -5.99
CA LEU A 210 9.44 -5.83 -7.28
C LEU A 210 8.86 -4.82 -8.27
N THR A 211 7.52 -4.72 -8.35
CA THR A 211 6.86 -3.77 -9.24
C THR A 211 7.00 -2.31 -8.83
N ALA A 212 7.23 -1.99 -7.56
CA ALA A 212 7.49 -0.63 -7.12
C ALA A 212 8.96 -0.23 -7.31
N MET A 213 9.87 -1.15 -7.03
CA MET A 213 11.30 -0.89 -7.07
C MET A 213 11.88 -0.80 -8.50
N TYR A 214 11.13 -1.20 -9.54
CA TYR A 214 11.65 -1.13 -10.92
C TYR A 214 12.05 0.30 -11.33
N HIS A 215 11.43 1.32 -10.77
CA HIS A 215 11.77 2.72 -10.98
C HIS A 215 13.18 3.11 -10.47
N PHE A 216 13.79 2.27 -9.61
CA PHE A 216 15.02 2.56 -8.89
C PHE A 216 16.18 1.63 -9.27
N HIS A 217 16.02 0.83 -10.32
CA HIS A 217 17.07 -0.02 -10.91
C HIS A 217 17.80 -0.93 -9.90
N PRO A 218 17.09 -1.69 -9.06
CA PRO A 218 17.73 -2.63 -8.12
C PRO A 218 18.35 -3.81 -8.85
N THR A 219 19.20 -4.56 -8.14
CA THR A 219 19.50 -5.96 -8.47
C THR A 219 18.73 -6.83 -7.49
N PHE A 220 17.84 -7.68 -8.00
CA PHE A 220 17.13 -8.63 -7.17
C PHE A 220 17.87 -9.95 -7.05
N HIS A 221 17.90 -10.51 -5.84
CA HIS A 221 18.36 -11.87 -5.58
C HIS A 221 17.19 -12.68 -5.05
N PHE A 222 16.74 -13.67 -5.81
CA PHE A 222 15.63 -14.55 -5.45
C PHE A 222 16.19 -15.79 -4.78
N ILE A 223 15.88 -15.97 -3.49
CA ILE A 223 16.32 -17.10 -2.68
C ILE A 223 15.10 -17.89 -2.26
N ALA A 224 14.82 -18.97 -2.95
CA ALA A 224 13.66 -19.82 -2.69
C ALA A 224 13.90 -21.26 -3.17
N PRO A 225 13.19 -22.26 -2.60
CA PRO A 225 13.14 -23.57 -3.19
C PRO A 225 12.38 -23.53 -4.52
N GLU A 226 12.58 -24.52 -5.37
CA GLU A 226 11.94 -24.57 -6.70
C GLU A 226 10.41 -24.47 -6.60
N GLU A 227 9.81 -25.09 -5.61
CA GLU A 227 8.37 -25.10 -5.38
C GLU A 227 7.79 -23.71 -5.04
N LEU A 228 8.64 -22.83 -4.48
CA LEU A 228 8.29 -21.45 -4.05
C LEU A 228 9.04 -20.38 -4.84
N ALA A 229 9.66 -20.74 -5.96
CA ALA A 229 10.41 -19.82 -6.80
C ALA A 229 9.54 -18.66 -7.32
N MET A 230 10.18 -17.53 -7.63
CA MET A 230 9.53 -16.37 -8.24
C MET A 230 8.82 -16.79 -9.54
N PRO A 231 7.52 -16.48 -9.70
CA PRO A 231 6.79 -16.82 -10.93
C PRO A 231 7.40 -16.21 -12.17
N GLU A 232 7.33 -16.94 -13.28
CA GLU A 232 7.92 -16.52 -14.55
C GLU A 232 7.41 -15.16 -15.04
N THR A 233 6.17 -14.82 -14.72
CA THR A 233 5.58 -13.52 -15.07
C THR A 233 6.36 -12.34 -14.47
N TYR A 234 6.86 -12.46 -13.23
CA TYR A 234 7.67 -11.41 -12.58
C TYR A 234 9.12 -11.43 -13.07
N LYS A 235 9.67 -12.59 -13.41
CA LYS A 235 10.98 -12.69 -14.08
C LYS A 235 10.93 -12.05 -15.46
N GLN A 236 9.84 -12.27 -16.20
CA GLN A 236 9.63 -11.60 -17.49
C GLN A 236 9.48 -10.08 -17.31
N PHE A 237 8.75 -9.63 -16.30
CA PHE A 237 8.68 -8.21 -15.96
C PHE A 237 10.07 -7.60 -15.71
N CYS A 238 10.95 -8.29 -14.99
CA CYS A 238 12.33 -7.84 -14.80
C CYS A 238 13.07 -7.69 -16.13
N ARG A 239 12.98 -8.68 -17.02
CA ARG A 239 13.62 -8.64 -18.35
C ARG A 239 13.10 -7.48 -19.21
N ASP A 240 11.78 -7.28 -19.24
CA ASP A 240 11.11 -6.24 -20.02
C ASP A 240 11.50 -4.83 -19.56
N HIS A 241 11.84 -4.66 -18.28
CA HIS A 241 12.24 -3.38 -17.69
C HIS A 241 13.75 -3.23 -17.44
N GLY A 242 14.57 -4.18 -17.94
CA GLY A 242 16.02 -4.12 -17.79
C GLY A 242 16.52 -4.26 -16.34
N ILE A 243 15.74 -4.89 -15.47
CA ILE A 243 16.09 -5.13 -14.07
C ILE A 243 16.92 -6.42 -13.99
N ARG A 244 18.09 -6.34 -13.35
CA ARG A 244 18.91 -7.52 -13.11
C ARG A 244 18.33 -8.36 -11.99
N TYR A 245 18.35 -9.67 -12.15
CA TYR A 245 18.04 -10.61 -11.08
C TYR A 245 18.96 -11.84 -11.15
N VAL A 246 19.17 -12.45 -9.98
CA VAL A 246 19.92 -13.70 -9.79
C VAL A 246 19.07 -14.65 -8.96
N GLU A 247 19.00 -15.90 -9.34
CA GLU A 247 18.31 -16.95 -8.59
C GLU A 247 19.31 -17.78 -7.77
N HIS A 248 18.97 -18.07 -6.53
CA HIS A 248 19.75 -18.87 -5.60
C HIS A 248 18.89 -19.96 -4.99
N THR A 249 19.42 -21.16 -4.90
CA THR A 249 18.80 -22.29 -4.17
C THR A 249 19.35 -22.42 -2.76
N ASP A 250 20.56 -21.89 -2.53
CA ASP A 250 21.23 -21.93 -1.24
C ASP A 250 20.94 -20.64 -0.44
N PHE A 251 20.80 -20.82 0.87
CA PHE A 251 20.65 -19.71 1.81
C PHE A 251 21.70 -19.85 2.92
N ASN A 252 22.77 -19.07 2.82
CA ASN A 252 23.90 -19.10 3.73
C ASN A 252 24.62 -17.73 3.78
N ALA A 253 25.61 -17.60 4.66
CA ALA A 253 26.35 -16.36 4.89
C ALA A 253 27.02 -15.81 3.61
N ASP A 254 27.53 -16.67 2.74
CA ASP A 254 28.22 -16.24 1.52
C ASP A 254 27.25 -15.66 0.50
N VAL A 255 26.07 -16.28 0.36
CA VAL A 255 25.04 -15.82 -0.57
C VAL A 255 24.54 -14.43 -0.17
N ILE A 256 24.28 -14.19 1.11
CA ILE A 256 23.70 -12.92 1.58
C ILE A 256 24.74 -11.83 1.89
N ALA A 257 26.02 -12.11 1.76
CA ALA A 257 27.09 -11.17 2.11
C ALA A 257 27.01 -9.84 1.33
N GLY A 258 26.44 -9.87 0.13
CA GLY A 258 26.27 -8.69 -0.74
C GLY A 258 25.00 -7.89 -0.52
N ALA A 259 24.12 -8.28 0.40
CA ALA A 259 22.81 -7.65 0.56
C ALA A 259 22.90 -6.24 1.14
N ASP A 260 22.14 -5.29 0.56
CA ASP A 260 21.74 -4.05 1.22
C ASP A 260 20.46 -4.29 2.03
N ILE A 261 19.51 -5.03 1.44
CA ILE A 261 18.26 -5.42 2.07
C ILE A 261 18.08 -6.95 1.98
N LEU A 262 17.84 -7.56 3.13
CA LEU A 262 17.42 -8.95 3.25
C LEU A 262 15.94 -8.98 3.62
N TYR A 263 15.05 -9.22 2.64
CA TYR A 263 13.61 -9.25 2.83
C TYR A 263 13.15 -10.68 3.02
N MET A 264 12.88 -11.04 4.26
CA MET A 264 12.42 -12.38 4.64
C MET A 264 10.90 -12.50 4.49
N THR A 265 10.43 -13.65 4.05
CA THR A 265 9.01 -13.96 3.96
C THR A 265 8.68 -15.28 4.66
N ARG A 266 7.50 -15.35 5.24
CA ARG A 266 6.95 -16.56 5.82
C ARG A 266 6.43 -17.49 4.71
N VAL A 267 6.70 -18.79 4.83
CA VAL A 267 6.01 -19.80 4.02
C VAL A 267 4.55 -19.88 4.47
N GLN A 268 3.62 -19.56 3.56
CA GLN A 268 2.20 -19.40 3.87
C GLN A 268 1.47 -20.75 3.79
N ARG A 269 1.34 -21.48 4.91
CA ARG A 269 0.65 -22.77 4.98
C ARG A 269 -0.73 -22.77 4.32
N GLU A 270 -1.45 -21.66 4.50
CA GLU A 270 -2.81 -21.45 4.00
C GLU A 270 -2.92 -21.40 2.45
N ARG A 271 -1.78 -21.37 1.74
CA ARG A 271 -1.71 -21.37 0.28
C ARG A 271 -1.40 -22.72 -0.33
N PHE A 272 -1.02 -23.70 0.51
CA PHE A 272 -0.72 -25.05 0.02
C PHE A 272 -1.98 -25.90 0.00
N THR A 273 -2.22 -26.56 -1.12
CA THR A 273 -3.25 -27.60 -1.25
C THR A 273 -2.76 -28.94 -0.70
N ASP A 274 -1.45 -29.21 -0.81
CA ASP A 274 -0.79 -30.38 -0.24
C ASP A 274 0.04 -29.98 0.99
N LEU A 275 -0.38 -30.49 2.16
CA LEU A 275 0.34 -30.25 3.41
C LEU A 275 1.71 -30.95 3.47
N MET A 276 1.94 -32.01 2.70
CA MET A 276 3.24 -32.68 2.64
C MET A 276 4.27 -31.82 1.88
N GLU A 277 3.83 -31.06 0.89
CA GLU A 277 4.68 -30.08 0.20
C GLU A 277 5.07 -28.94 1.15
N TYR A 278 4.12 -28.41 1.93
CA TYR A 278 4.41 -27.41 2.97
C TYR A 278 5.43 -27.91 3.99
N GLU A 279 5.27 -29.14 4.54
CA GLU A 279 6.18 -29.71 5.54
C GLU A 279 7.63 -29.87 5.00
N ARG A 280 7.81 -30.08 3.70
CA ARG A 280 9.14 -30.17 3.08
C ARG A 280 9.89 -28.84 2.98
N VAL A 281 9.16 -27.72 2.90
CA VAL A 281 9.76 -26.42 2.59
C VAL A 281 9.71 -25.42 3.75
N LYS A 282 8.85 -25.62 4.76
CA LYS A 282 8.57 -24.65 5.83
C LYS A 282 9.79 -24.18 6.63
N ASP A 283 10.78 -25.09 6.85
CA ASP A 283 11.96 -24.82 7.68
C ASP A 283 13.25 -24.67 6.85
N ARG A 284 13.16 -24.66 5.52
CA ARG A 284 14.32 -24.70 4.62
C ARG A 284 15.08 -23.38 4.58
N TYR A 285 14.42 -22.28 4.84
CA TYR A 285 14.99 -20.92 4.75
C TYR A 285 14.89 -20.19 6.09
N LEU A 286 15.43 -20.81 7.14
CA LEU A 286 15.57 -20.18 8.45
C LEU A 286 16.81 -19.29 8.47
N LEU A 287 16.64 -18.01 8.76
CA LEU A 287 17.74 -17.08 9.00
C LEU A 287 18.31 -17.30 10.40
N LYS A 288 19.58 -17.69 10.47
CA LYS A 288 20.33 -17.91 11.70
C LYS A 288 21.30 -16.79 11.97
N LEU A 289 21.64 -16.57 13.23
CA LEU A 289 22.53 -15.49 13.66
C LEU A 289 23.93 -15.61 13.05
N ASP A 290 24.48 -16.82 12.91
CA ASP A 290 25.81 -17.07 12.34
C ASP A 290 25.90 -16.68 10.85
N MET A 291 24.78 -16.73 10.12
CA MET A 291 24.71 -16.32 8.73
C MET A 291 24.97 -14.81 8.54
N LEU A 292 24.81 -14.01 9.58
CA LEU A 292 25.05 -12.56 9.51
C LEU A 292 26.54 -12.19 9.67
N SER A 293 27.43 -13.16 9.87
CA SER A 293 28.87 -12.92 10.13
C SER A 293 29.60 -12.23 8.96
N LYS A 294 29.09 -12.35 7.72
CA LYS A 294 29.63 -11.72 6.51
C LYS A 294 28.76 -10.58 5.98
N ALA A 295 27.69 -10.22 6.69
CA ALA A 295 26.76 -9.19 6.24
C ALA A 295 27.43 -7.81 6.15
N ARG A 296 27.05 -7.01 5.14
CA ARG A 296 27.47 -5.60 5.03
C ARG A 296 27.00 -4.83 6.26
N PRO A 297 27.77 -3.86 6.79
CA PRO A 297 27.36 -3.09 7.97
C PRO A 297 26.02 -2.34 7.81
N ASN A 298 25.70 -1.93 6.58
CA ASN A 298 24.44 -1.24 6.24
C ASN A 298 23.27 -2.18 6.02
N MET A 299 23.49 -3.50 5.85
CA MET A 299 22.41 -4.44 5.58
C MET A 299 21.30 -4.34 6.62
N LYS A 300 20.04 -4.38 6.17
CA LYS A 300 18.87 -4.48 7.06
C LYS A 300 17.97 -5.66 6.69
N ILE A 301 17.51 -6.32 7.74
CA ILE A 301 16.56 -7.43 7.64
C ILE A 301 15.16 -6.86 7.77
N LEU A 302 14.35 -7.02 6.73
CA LEU A 302 12.96 -6.63 6.68
C LEU A 302 12.07 -7.88 6.67
N HIS A 303 10.85 -7.74 7.20
CA HIS A 303 9.84 -8.80 7.20
C HIS A 303 8.43 -8.19 7.31
N PRO A 304 7.45 -8.56 6.48
CA PRO A 304 6.11 -7.97 6.52
C PRO A 304 5.29 -8.40 7.75
N LEU A 305 5.81 -9.35 8.54
CA LEU A 305 5.16 -9.94 9.71
C LEU A 305 3.75 -10.53 9.40
N PRO A 306 3.26 -11.54 10.15
CA PRO A 306 3.92 -12.16 11.29
C PRO A 306 5.02 -13.11 10.86
N ARG A 307 6.10 -13.17 11.64
CA ARG A 307 7.05 -14.27 11.52
C ARG A 307 6.59 -15.45 12.39
N VAL A 308 7.05 -16.65 12.05
CA VAL A 308 6.83 -17.86 12.81
C VAL A 308 8.18 -18.43 13.24
N ASN A 309 8.89 -19.09 12.33
CA ASN A 309 10.17 -19.75 12.57
C ASN A 309 11.27 -19.35 11.56
N GLU A 310 10.97 -18.53 10.57
CA GLU A 310 11.89 -18.17 9.49
C GLU A 310 13.03 -17.21 9.88
N ILE A 311 12.98 -16.63 11.09
CA ILE A 311 14.05 -15.81 11.68
C ILE A 311 14.24 -16.23 13.12
N GLU A 312 15.46 -16.58 13.51
CA GLU A 312 15.80 -16.90 14.92
C GLU A 312 15.52 -15.70 15.83
N TYR A 313 14.93 -15.97 17.01
CA TYR A 313 14.56 -14.90 17.96
C TYR A 313 15.77 -14.11 18.50
N CYS A 314 16.94 -14.73 18.56
CA CYS A 314 18.16 -14.03 19.00
C CYS A 314 18.61 -12.92 18.03
N ILE A 315 18.08 -12.92 16.80
CA ILE A 315 18.37 -11.86 15.82
C ILE A 315 17.63 -10.56 16.18
N ASP A 316 16.63 -10.56 17.04
CA ASP A 316 15.88 -9.37 17.43
C ASP A 316 16.78 -8.27 18.04
N GLU A 317 17.83 -8.66 18.75
CA GLU A 317 18.81 -7.75 19.36
C GLU A 317 19.96 -7.39 18.41
N ASN A 318 19.98 -7.96 17.18
CA ASN A 318 21.05 -7.70 16.22
C ASN A 318 20.82 -6.36 15.50
N PRO A 319 21.86 -5.52 15.29
CA PRO A 319 21.73 -4.24 14.59
C PRO A 319 21.19 -4.33 13.16
N HIS A 320 21.22 -5.49 12.54
CA HIS A 320 20.64 -5.73 11.23
C HIS A 320 19.11 -5.92 11.26
N ALA A 321 18.53 -6.34 12.39
CA ALA A 321 17.08 -6.49 12.53
C ALA A 321 16.39 -5.12 12.40
N TYR A 322 15.38 -5.04 11.52
CA TYR A 322 14.65 -3.78 11.32
C TYR A 322 13.14 -3.98 11.15
N TYR A 323 12.64 -5.19 11.23
CA TYR A 323 11.23 -5.53 10.94
C TYR A 323 10.22 -4.95 11.94
N PHE A 324 10.60 -4.63 13.17
CA PHE A 324 9.72 -3.95 14.12
C PHE A 324 9.65 -2.45 13.85
N GLU A 325 10.78 -1.81 13.54
CA GLU A 325 10.86 -0.43 13.08
C GLU A 325 10.18 -0.25 11.73
N GLN A 326 10.34 -1.22 10.82
CA GLN A 326 9.59 -1.30 9.57
C GLN A 326 8.09 -1.26 9.84
N ALA A 327 7.59 -2.07 10.77
CA ALA A 327 6.17 -2.05 11.15
C ALA A 327 5.73 -0.69 11.72
N ARG A 328 6.59 -0.03 12.52
CA ARG A 328 6.37 1.32 13.06
C ARG A 328 6.34 2.38 11.95
N ASN A 329 7.21 2.29 10.95
CA ASN A 329 7.24 3.17 9.79
C ASN A 329 5.90 3.14 9.02
N GLY A 330 5.16 2.03 9.12
CA GLY A 330 3.82 1.91 8.59
C GLY A 330 2.83 2.93 9.15
N LEU A 331 3.05 3.46 10.36
CA LEU A 331 2.20 4.52 10.90
C LEU A 331 2.35 5.81 10.07
N TYR A 332 3.58 6.24 9.83
CA TYR A 332 3.89 7.50 9.14
C TYR A 332 3.51 7.44 7.66
N THR A 333 3.79 6.32 7.01
CA THR A 333 3.38 6.12 5.61
C THR A 333 1.86 6.07 5.45
N ARG A 334 1.13 5.49 6.40
CA ARG A 334 -0.35 5.48 6.37
C ARG A 334 -0.94 6.86 6.63
N GLN A 335 -0.31 7.70 7.45
CA GLN A 335 -0.70 9.11 7.57
C GLN A 335 -0.51 9.83 6.23
N ALA A 336 0.64 9.63 5.55
CA ALA A 336 0.90 10.19 4.23
C ALA A 336 -0.15 9.73 3.20
N LEU A 337 -0.47 8.44 3.16
CA LEU A 337 -1.45 7.88 2.24
C LEU A 337 -2.87 8.43 2.47
N LEU A 338 -3.30 8.55 3.74
CA LEU A 338 -4.61 9.12 4.08
C LEU A 338 -4.71 10.59 3.67
N CYS A 339 -3.65 11.37 3.90
CA CYS A 339 -3.59 12.76 3.49
C CYS A 339 -3.59 12.91 1.97
N ASP A 340 -2.77 12.13 1.27
CA ASP A 340 -2.64 12.20 -0.18
C ASP A 340 -3.93 11.91 -0.94
N VAL A 341 -4.65 10.83 -0.57
CA VAL A 341 -5.92 10.49 -1.23
C VAL A 341 -7.03 11.50 -0.95
N LEU A 342 -6.92 12.26 0.14
CA LEU A 342 -7.82 13.39 0.46
C LEU A 342 -7.34 14.73 -0.10
N GLY A 343 -6.25 14.73 -0.88
CA GLY A 343 -5.74 15.92 -1.55
C GLY A 343 -4.96 16.88 -0.66
N ILE A 344 -4.59 16.45 0.55
CA ILE A 344 -3.72 17.22 1.45
C ILE A 344 -2.28 17.11 0.95
N THR A 345 -1.64 18.25 0.74
CA THR A 345 -0.30 18.35 0.14
C THR A 345 0.80 18.35 1.18
N LEU A 346 2.05 18.14 0.73
CA LEU A 346 3.24 18.26 1.58
C LEU A 346 3.36 19.68 2.19
N ASP A 347 2.97 20.71 1.45
CA ASP A 347 2.98 22.08 1.94
C ASP A 347 1.92 22.30 3.02
N ASP A 348 0.74 21.68 2.90
CA ASP A 348 -0.28 21.73 3.95
C ASP A 348 0.25 21.07 5.24
N ILE A 349 0.95 19.93 5.11
CA ILE A 349 1.56 19.24 6.24
C ILE A 349 2.62 20.12 6.91
N ARG A 350 3.51 20.74 6.14
CA ARG A 350 4.58 21.62 6.67
C ARG A 350 4.04 22.89 7.33
N ASN A 351 2.95 23.41 6.82
CA ASN A 351 2.32 24.64 7.32
C ASN A 351 1.36 24.38 8.49
N ASP A 352 0.95 23.13 8.73
CA ASP A 352 0.09 22.79 9.87
C ASP A 352 0.88 22.92 11.19
N LYS A 353 0.52 23.94 11.98
CA LYS A 353 1.07 24.18 13.32
C LYS A 353 0.23 23.58 14.45
N THR A 354 -0.86 22.90 14.11
CA THR A 354 -1.76 22.33 15.10
C THR A 354 -1.20 20.99 15.60
N ILE A 355 -0.73 20.97 16.84
CA ILE A 355 -0.32 19.75 17.53
C ILE A 355 -1.53 19.24 18.32
N ILE A 356 -1.89 17.97 18.15
CA ILE A 356 -2.85 17.32 19.01
C ILE A 356 -2.08 16.84 20.24
N GLU A 357 -2.39 17.41 21.40
CA GLU A 357 -1.98 16.82 22.69
C GLU A 357 -2.80 15.55 22.89
N ILE A 358 -2.11 14.39 22.98
CA ILE A 358 -2.71 13.06 23.22
C ILE A 358 -2.53 12.74 24.69
#